data_8654cbdc4b6ecddf36edd077626c3446
#
_entry.id   8654cbdc4b6ecddf36edd077626c3446
#
_cell.length_a   1.000
_cell.length_b   1.000
_cell.length_c   1.000
_cell.angle_alpha   90.00
_cell.angle_beta   90.00
_cell.angle_gamma   90.00
#
_symmetry.space_group_name_H-M   'P 1'
#
loop_
_entity.id
_entity.type
_entity.pdbx_description
1 polymer ?
#
loop_
_entity_poly.entity_id
_entity_poly.type
_entity_poly.pdbx_seq_one_letter_code
_entity_poly.pdbx_strand_id
1 'polypeptide(L)'
;VRDSTESGTDLLAELSESPDVHIKGDGSVEVLIYHTHTSEAYSESAPGFYYTDMETRTQNQDMSVVAAGEELARELQARGIGVIHDKTVNDLAYNGSYSRSWEVIQKNLSEYPGIQVTIDLHRDSMTTEEGVKYKPTAQIGGRNAAQAMLLAGCDASGEWGDFPDWEWNLRLILRVQQKAQELYPGLMRPLNFSNSKYNMNATRGSMLIEVGTEVNTAAEA
;
A
#
# COMPACT_ATOMS: atom_id res chain seq x y z
N VAL A 1 6.26 14.01 -6.02
CA VAL A 1 5.77 12.91 -6.86
C VAL A 1 6.88 12.50 -7.83
N ARG A 2 7.03 11.21 -8.06
CA ARG A 2 7.79 10.63 -9.15
C ARG A 2 6.77 10.17 -10.20
N ASP A 3 6.67 10.89 -11.30
CA ASP A 3 5.79 10.56 -12.41
C ASP A 3 6.58 9.88 -13.53
N SER A 4 6.15 8.70 -13.93
CA SER A 4 6.71 7.93 -15.05
C SER A 4 5.65 7.52 -16.07
N THR A 5 4.47 8.19 -16.04
CA THR A 5 3.31 7.75 -16.84
C THR A 5 3.30 8.30 -18.26
N GLU A 6 3.94 9.45 -18.50
CA GLU A 6 3.79 10.23 -19.75
C GLU A 6 2.31 10.61 -20.05
N SER A 7 1.42 10.54 -19.04
CA SER A 7 -0.01 10.81 -19.20
C SER A 7 -0.32 12.28 -19.47
N GLY A 8 0.59 13.18 -19.11
CA GLY A 8 0.35 14.63 -19.14
C GLY A 8 -0.63 15.11 -18.07
N THR A 9 -0.92 14.30 -17.06
CA THR A 9 -1.88 14.61 -15.99
C THR A 9 -1.40 15.77 -15.14
N ASP A 10 -2.25 16.79 -14.96
CA ASP A 10 -2.00 17.88 -14.02
C ASP A 10 -2.33 17.42 -12.58
N LEU A 11 -1.30 16.99 -11.84
CA LEU A 11 -1.46 16.47 -10.48
C LEU A 11 -2.02 17.50 -9.49
N LEU A 12 -1.83 18.82 -9.73
CA LEU A 12 -2.41 19.86 -8.87
C LEU A 12 -3.89 20.04 -9.16
N ALA A 13 -4.30 19.93 -10.43
CA ALA A 13 -5.70 19.89 -10.80
C ALA A 13 -6.39 18.69 -10.18
N GLU A 14 -5.82 17.47 -10.31
CA GLU A 14 -6.36 16.24 -9.70
C GLU A 14 -6.43 16.32 -8.17
N LEU A 15 -5.45 16.91 -7.50
CA LEU A 15 -5.48 17.16 -6.05
C LEU A 15 -6.62 18.09 -5.64
N SER A 16 -7.03 19.04 -6.49
CA SER A 16 -8.14 19.95 -6.20
C SER A 16 -9.51 19.31 -6.34
N GLU A 17 -9.62 18.25 -7.14
CA GLU A 17 -10.85 17.49 -7.34
C GLU A 17 -11.13 16.56 -6.16
N SER A 18 -12.41 16.30 -5.86
CA SER A 18 -12.79 15.37 -4.80
C SER A 18 -12.65 13.92 -5.26
N PRO A 19 -12.14 13.00 -4.44
CA PRO A 19 -12.22 11.56 -4.72
C PRO A 19 -13.67 11.08 -4.65
N ASP A 20 -13.97 9.97 -5.33
CA ASP A 20 -15.30 9.33 -5.31
C ASP A 20 -15.37 8.28 -4.19
N VAL A 21 -15.03 8.70 -2.96
CA VAL A 21 -15.05 7.88 -1.74
C VAL A 21 -15.75 8.63 -0.62
N HIS A 22 -16.74 7.99 -0.02
CA HIS A 22 -17.59 8.56 1.03
C HIS A 22 -17.69 7.64 2.23
N ILE A 23 -16.67 7.66 3.10
CA ILE A 23 -16.63 6.85 4.31
C ILE A 23 -17.63 7.39 5.33
N LYS A 24 -18.55 6.54 5.79
CA LYS A 24 -19.59 6.89 6.75
C LYS A 24 -19.07 6.95 8.19
N GLY A 25 -18.11 6.07 8.53
CA GLY A 25 -17.58 5.97 9.88
C GLY A 25 -18.60 5.46 10.90
N ASP A 26 -19.55 4.64 10.48
CA ASP A 26 -20.62 4.05 11.29
C ASP A 26 -20.36 2.58 11.68
N GLY A 27 -19.16 2.09 11.41
CA GLY A 27 -18.73 0.71 11.65
C GLY A 27 -19.12 -0.26 10.52
N SER A 28 -19.85 0.18 9.50
CA SER A 28 -20.10 -0.65 8.31
C SER A 28 -18.78 -0.91 7.57
N VAL A 29 -18.67 -2.09 6.92
CA VAL A 29 -17.44 -2.46 6.18
C VAL A 29 -17.32 -1.61 4.93
N GLU A 30 -16.29 -0.78 4.88
CA GLU A 30 -16.03 0.18 3.81
C GLU A 30 -14.59 0.08 3.27
N VAL A 31 -13.69 -0.64 3.98
CA VAL A 31 -12.29 -0.79 3.60
C VAL A 31 -11.91 -2.26 3.58
N LEU A 32 -11.18 -2.68 2.55
CA LEU A 32 -10.50 -3.96 2.45
C LEU A 32 -8.98 -3.71 2.47
N ILE A 33 -8.28 -4.34 3.42
CA ILE A 33 -6.82 -4.46 3.41
C ILE A 33 -6.49 -5.88 3.00
N TYR A 34 -5.58 -6.05 2.05
CA TYR A 34 -5.09 -7.34 1.57
C TYR A 34 -3.61 -7.24 1.21
N HIS A 35 -2.99 -8.36 0.87
CA HIS A 35 -1.58 -8.43 0.54
C HIS A 35 -1.37 -9.32 -0.69
N THR A 36 -0.98 -8.75 -1.81
CA THR A 36 -0.59 -9.55 -2.99
C THR A 36 0.67 -10.36 -2.69
N HIS A 37 1.59 -9.80 -1.91
CA HIS A 37 2.81 -10.47 -1.43
C HIS A 37 2.78 -10.62 0.10
N THR A 38 1.90 -11.49 0.58
CA THR A 38 1.62 -11.75 2.01
C THR A 38 2.85 -12.14 2.81
N SER A 39 3.82 -12.83 2.17
CA SER A 39 5.04 -13.31 2.83
C SER A 39 6.16 -12.28 2.91
N GLU A 40 6.01 -11.08 2.39
CA GLU A 40 7.04 -10.03 2.49
C GLU A 40 7.42 -9.77 3.94
N ALA A 41 8.70 -10.09 4.27
CA ALA A 41 9.17 -10.07 5.65
C ALA A 41 9.88 -8.77 5.99
N TYR A 42 9.78 -8.39 7.27
CA TYR A 42 10.61 -7.41 7.93
C TYR A 42 11.76 -8.08 8.68
N SER A 43 12.81 -7.32 8.99
CA SER A 43 13.91 -7.77 9.83
C SER A 43 13.45 -8.03 11.27
N GLU A 44 13.99 -9.05 11.92
CA GLU A 44 13.69 -9.36 13.34
C GLU A 44 14.19 -8.27 14.28
N SER A 45 15.25 -7.57 13.91
CA SER A 45 15.87 -6.53 14.75
C SER A 45 16.56 -5.46 13.90
N ALA A 46 16.94 -4.37 14.52
CA ALA A 46 17.64 -3.25 13.90
C ALA A 46 19.05 -3.04 14.49
N PRO A 47 20.00 -4.01 14.30
CA PRO A 47 21.33 -3.91 14.90
C PRO A 47 22.27 -2.91 14.19
N GLY A 48 21.80 -2.24 13.11
CA GLY A 48 22.60 -1.33 12.27
C GLY A 48 23.37 -2.03 11.15
N PHE A 49 23.17 -3.33 10.98
CA PHE A 49 23.69 -4.12 9.85
C PHE A 49 22.63 -5.17 9.45
N TYR A 50 22.83 -5.82 8.32
CA TYR A 50 22.03 -6.95 7.89
C TYR A 50 22.95 -8.09 7.39
N TYR A 51 22.43 -9.31 7.44
CA TYR A 51 23.10 -10.46 6.85
C TYR A 51 22.79 -10.53 5.35
N THR A 52 23.79 -10.85 4.53
CA THR A 52 23.63 -10.92 3.07
C THR A 52 22.72 -12.08 2.62
N ASP A 53 22.57 -13.09 3.46
CA ASP A 53 21.73 -14.27 3.29
C ASP A 53 20.41 -14.18 4.08
N MET A 54 20.04 -12.99 4.57
CA MET A 54 18.75 -12.81 5.29
C MET A 54 17.57 -13.23 4.42
N GLU A 55 16.66 -13.98 5.01
CA GLU A 55 15.41 -14.28 4.36
C GLU A 55 14.52 -13.03 4.27
N THR A 56 14.02 -12.75 3.07
CA THR A 56 13.18 -11.58 2.80
C THR A 56 11.69 -11.94 2.70
N ARG A 57 11.36 -13.21 2.98
CA ARG A 57 10.00 -13.74 2.99
C ARG A 57 9.80 -14.67 4.17
N THR A 58 8.59 -14.66 4.74
CA THR A 58 8.24 -15.50 5.91
C THR A 58 6.77 -15.90 5.87
N GLN A 59 6.47 -17.05 6.45
CA GLN A 59 5.09 -17.47 6.73
C GLN A 59 4.62 -17.02 8.14
N ASN A 60 5.53 -16.45 8.94
CA ASN A 60 5.15 -15.83 10.22
C ASN A 60 4.55 -14.44 9.97
N GLN A 61 3.24 -14.34 10.09
CA GLN A 61 2.49 -13.12 9.81
C GLN A 61 2.85 -11.96 10.75
N ASP A 62 3.33 -12.25 11.97
CA ASP A 62 3.80 -11.21 12.91
C ASP A 62 5.10 -10.53 12.46
N MET A 63 5.80 -11.14 11.50
CA MET A 63 7.07 -10.65 10.94
C MET A 63 6.94 -10.21 9.48
N SER A 64 5.74 -10.19 8.93
CA SER A 64 5.47 -9.81 7.55
C SER A 64 4.65 -8.52 7.44
N VAL A 65 4.37 -8.09 6.22
CA VAL A 65 3.47 -6.95 5.91
C VAL A 65 2.08 -7.11 6.55
N VAL A 66 1.68 -8.34 6.91
CA VAL A 66 0.43 -8.60 7.60
C VAL A 66 0.38 -7.91 8.97
N ALA A 67 1.51 -7.84 9.69
CA ALA A 67 1.57 -7.13 10.98
C ALA A 67 1.26 -5.64 10.83
N ALA A 68 1.80 -4.99 9.81
CA ALA A 68 1.49 -3.59 9.51
C ALA A 68 0.03 -3.41 9.08
N GLY A 69 -0.51 -4.35 8.29
CA GLY A 69 -1.93 -4.38 7.91
C GLY A 69 -2.87 -4.54 9.10
N GLU A 70 -2.49 -5.35 10.08
CA GLU A 70 -3.27 -5.53 11.33
C GLU A 70 -3.36 -4.23 12.13
N GLU A 71 -2.23 -3.52 12.27
CA GLU A 71 -2.20 -2.24 12.96
C GLU A 71 -3.02 -1.17 12.23
N LEU A 72 -2.90 -1.11 10.90
CA LEU A 72 -3.71 -0.20 10.07
C LEU A 72 -5.21 -0.50 10.23
N ALA A 73 -5.61 -1.77 10.20
CA ALA A 73 -7.00 -2.18 10.40
C ALA A 73 -7.51 -1.76 11.77
N ARG A 74 -6.73 -2.01 12.83
CA ARG A 74 -7.05 -1.63 14.20
C ARG A 74 -7.27 -0.12 14.34
N GLU A 75 -6.38 0.68 13.74
CA GLU A 75 -6.45 2.15 13.80
C GLU A 75 -7.64 2.72 13.01
N LEU A 76 -8.00 2.13 11.88
CA LEU A 76 -9.19 2.52 11.13
C LEU A 76 -10.47 2.17 11.90
N GLN A 77 -10.54 0.96 12.48
CA GLN A 77 -11.67 0.51 13.30
C GLN A 77 -11.87 1.37 14.55
N ALA A 78 -10.76 1.78 15.19
CA ALA A 78 -10.82 2.70 16.34
C ALA A 78 -11.43 4.08 15.98
N ARG A 79 -11.47 4.43 14.70
CA ARG A 79 -12.10 5.65 14.15
C ARG A 79 -13.50 5.42 13.59
N GLY A 80 -14.09 4.23 13.84
CA GLY A 80 -15.44 3.89 13.41
C GLY A 80 -15.54 3.41 11.95
N ILE A 81 -14.41 3.17 11.27
CA ILE A 81 -14.40 2.66 9.90
C ILE A 81 -14.39 1.13 9.96
N GLY A 82 -15.38 0.47 9.36
CA GLY A 82 -15.40 -0.99 9.26
C GLY A 82 -14.38 -1.48 8.24
N VAL A 83 -13.52 -2.42 8.66
CA VAL A 83 -12.40 -2.94 7.86
C VAL A 83 -12.45 -4.46 7.83
N ILE A 84 -12.29 -5.03 6.65
CA ILE A 84 -11.85 -6.41 6.46
C ILE A 84 -10.34 -6.39 6.22
N HIS A 85 -9.59 -7.12 7.03
CA HIS A 85 -8.18 -7.42 6.79
C HIS A 85 -8.07 -8.88 6.35
N ASP A 86 -7.94 -9.11 5.04
CA ASP A 86 -7.81 -10.45 4.46
C ASP A 86 -6.33 -10.86 4.45
N LYS A 87 -6.02 -11.91 5.20
CA LYS A 87 -4.66 -12.45 5.43
C LYS A 87 -4.36 -13.68 4.59
N THR A 88 -5.13 -13.91 3.53
CA THR A 88 -4.89 -15.02 2.60
C THR A 88 -3.48 -14.95 2.03
N VAL A 89 -2.77 -16.09 2.06
CA VAL A 89 -1.41 -16.16 1.51
C VAL A 89 -1.49 -16.29 0.00
N ASN A 90 -1.15 -15.20 -0.71
CA ASN A 90 -1.27 -15.09 -2.16
C ASN A 90 0.02 -15.42 -2.91
N ASP A 91 1.17 -15.50 -2.22
CA ASP A 91 2.50 -15.60 -2.82
C ASP A 91 3.32 -16.83 -2.38
N LEU A 92 2.67 -17.94 -2.04
CA LEU A 92 3.36 -19.23 -1.92
C LEU A 92 4.17 -19.56 -3.17
N ALA A 93 3.67 -19.16 -4.34
CA ALA A 93 4.43 -19.02 -5.57
C ALA A 93 4.39 -17.57 -5.99
N TYR A 94 5.56 -16.95 -6.24
CA TYR A 94 5.65 -15.54 -6.61
C TYR A 94 4.82 -15.22 -7.87
N ASN A 95 5.01 -16.02 -8.93
CA ASN A 95 4.26 -15.85 -10.16
C ASN A 95 2.76 -16.12 -9.93
N GLY A 96 1.90 -15.24 -10.45
CA GLY A 96 0.46 -15.33 -10.32
C GLY A 96 -0.12 -14.82 -8.99
N SER A 97 0.69 -14.21 -8.11
CA SER A 97 0.20 -13.61 -6.84
C SER A 97 -0.89 -12.56 -7.08
N TYR A 98 -0.75 -11.71 -8.11
CA TYR A 98 -1.79 -10.73 -8.46
C TYR A 98 -3.10 -11.37 -8.92
N SER A 99 -3.07 -12.50 -9.62
CA SER A 99 -4.30 -13.21 -9.99
C SER A 99 -5.00 -13.80 -8.77
N ARG A 100 -4.23 -14.37 -7.83
CA ARG A 100 -4.80 -14.92 -6.58
C ARG A 100 -5.34 -13.81 -5.66
N SER A 101 -4.62 -12.70 -5.52
CA SER A 101 -5.13 -11.57 -4.74
C SER A 101 -6.36 -10.92 -5.39
N TRP A 102 -6.48 -10.97 -6.74
CA TRP A 102 -7.69 -10.55 -7.42
C TRP A 102 -8.91 -11.40 -7.04
N GLU A 103 -8.75 -12.71 -6.95
CA GLU A 103 -9.83 -13.61 -6.46
C GLU A 103 -10.25 -13.26 -5.03
N VAL A 104 -9.29 -12.94 -4.15
CA VAL A 104 -9.56 -12.47 -2.78
C VAL A 104 -10.34 -11.15 -2.80
N ILE A 105 -9.94 -10.19 -3.61
CA ILE A 105 -10.64 -8.91 -3.75
C ILE A 105 -12.09 -9.15 -4.22
N GLN A 106 -12.29 -9.90 -5.30
CA GLN A 106 -13.62 -10.16 -5.86
C GLN A 106 -14.54 -10.85 -4.86
N LYS A 107 -14.02 -11.82 -4.09
CA LYS A 107 -14.77 -12.47 -3.02
C LYS A 107 -15.24 -11.46 -1.97
N ASN A 108 -14.33 -10.63 -1.46
CA ASN A 108 -14.65 -9.64 -0.42
C ASN A 108 -15.61 -8.55 -0.93
N LEU A 109 -15.44 -8.06 -2.16
CA LEU A 109 -16.36 -7.09 -2.75
C LEU A 109 -17.77 -7.67 -2.93
N SER A 110 -17.88 -8.96 -3.25
CA SER A 110 -19.18 -9.65 -3.36
C SER A 110 -19.85 -9.83 -2.00
N GLU A 111 -19.07 -10.15 -0.95
CA GLU A 111 -19.57 -10.39 0.41
C GLU A 111 -19.91 -9.07 1.12
N TYR A 112 -19.12 -8.02 0.88
CA TYR A 112 -19.25 -6.71 1.49
C TYR A 112 -19.37 -5.60 0.43
N PRO A 113 -20.55 -5.41 -0.17
CA PRO A 113 -20.74 -4.45 -1.28
C PRO A 113 -20.60 -2.98 -0.84
N GLY A 114 -20.42 -2.71 0.44
CA GLY A 114 -20.12 -1.39 0.99
C GLY A 114 -18.66 -0.98 0.89
N ILE A 115 -17.76 -1.88 0.48
CA ILE A 115 -16.33 -1.56 0.35
C ILE A 115 -16.14 -0.52 -0.76
N GLN A 116 -15.53 0.60 -0.41
CA GLN A 116 -15.19 1.70 -1.30
C GLN A 116 -13.67 1.83 -1.51
N VAL A 117 -12.89 1.38 -0.51
CA VAL A 117 -11.42 1.49 -0.53
C VAL A 117 -10.80 0.10 -0.46
N THR A 118 -9.84 -0.17 -1.33
CA THR A 118 -9.00 -1.38 -1.27
C THR A 118 -7.54 -0.98 -1.15
N ILE A 119 -6.84 -1.59 -0.19
CA ILE A 119 -5.45 -1.29 0.12
C ILE A 119 -4.63 -2.57 -0.06
N ASP A 120 -3.76 -2.59 -1.06
CA ASP A 120 -2.71 -3.61 -1.20
C ASP A 120 -1.50 -3.13 -0.39
N LEU A 121 -1.26 -3.75 0.77
CA LEU A 121 -0.19 -3.32 1.65
C LEU A 121 1.03 -4.22 1.48
N HIS A 122 2.14 -3.59 1.11
CA HIS A 122 3.43 -4.17 0.79
C HIS A 122 4.55 -3.57 1.63
N ARG A 123 5.75 -4.09 1.45
CA ARG A 123 7.00 -3.40 1.74
C ARG A 123 7.85 -3.37 0.46
N ASP A 124 8.62 -2.29 0.29
CA ASP A 124 9.50 -2.11 -0.86
C ASP A 124 10.77 -2.99 -0.78
N SER A 125 11.50 -3.09 -1.86
CA SER A 125 12.84 -3.68 -1.91
C SER A 125 13.79 -2.69 -2.58
N MET A 126 14.71 -2.14 -1.81
CA MET A 126 15.61 -1.09 -2.25
C MET A 126 17.06 -1.57 -2.10
N THR A 127 17.59 -2.17 -3.16
CA THR A 127 18.97 -2.69 -3.17
C THR A 127 19.74 -2.07 -4.33
N THR A 128 20.98 -1.57 -4.08
CA THR A 128 21.86 -1.07 -5.14
C THR A 128 22.45 -2.23 -5.95
N GLU A 129 23.10 -1.90 -7.07
CA GLU A 129 23.81 -2.88 -7.88
C GLU A 129 24.94 -3.59 -7.11
N GLU A 130 25.54 -2.89 -6.13
CA GLU A 130 26.58 -3.43 -5.24
C GLU A 130 25.99 -4.27 -4.07
N GLY A 131 24.65 -4.43 -4.00
CA GLY A 131 23.99 -5.23 -2.98
C GLY A 131 23.70 -4.47 -1.67
N VAL A 132 23.91 -3.15 -1.63
CA VAL A 132 23.58 -2.34 -0.44
C VAL A 132 22.07 -2.14 -0.35
N LYS A 133 21.48 -2.50 0.79
CA LYS A 133 20.06 -2.32 1.08
C LYS A 133 19.80 -1.00 1.79
N TYR A 134 18.78 -0.29 1.33
CA TYR A 134 18.32 0.94 1.97
C TYR A 134 17.25 0.65 3.02
N LYS A 135 17.39 1.29 4.17
CA LYS A 135 16.41 1.32 5.25
C LYS A 135 15.77 2.71 5.30
N PRO A 136 14.65 2.95 4.61
CA PRO A 136 14.00 4.25 4.65
C PRO A 136 13.39 4.46 6.04
N THR A 137 13.88 5.47 6.74
CA THR A 137 13.52 5.72 8.15
C THR A 137 13.18 7.19 8.36
N ALA A 138 12.11 7.47 9.10
CA ALA A 138 11.72 8.78 9.61
C ALA A 138 11.77 8.79 11.15
N GLN A 139 11.83 9.98 11.73
CA GLN A 139 11.69 10.20 13.18
C GLN A 139 10.28 10.73 13.44
N ILE A 140 9.42 9.91 14.01
CA ILE A 140 8.03 10.28 14.32
C ILE A 140 7.79 10.13 15.82
N GLY A 141 7.46 11.23 16.49
CA GLY A 141 7.23 11.21 17.94
C GLY A 141 8.43 10.72 18.75
N GLY A 142 9.65 10.93 18.25
CA GLY A 142 10.91 10.49 18.89
C GLY A 142 11.25 9.02 18.73
N ARG A 143 10.54 8.29 17.86
CA ARG A 143 10.80 6.89 17.50
C ARG A 143 11.15 6.77 16.03
N ASN A 144 11.94 5.75 15.69
CA ASN A 144 12.15 5.35 14.30
C ASN A 144 10.85 4.77 13.74
N ALA A 145 10.46 5.24 12.56
CA ALA A 145 9.37 4.69 11.77
C ALA A 145 9.87 4.37 10.36
N ALA A 146 9.39 3.29 9.78
CA ALA A 146 9.61 3.01 8.37
C ALA A 146 8.90 4.07 7.53
N GLN A 147 9.60 4.63 6.52
CA GLN A 147 8.93 5.55 5.60
C GLN A 147 7.95 4.80 4.71
N ALA A 148 6.81 5.39 4.47
CA ALA A 148 5.80 4.86 3.56
C ALA A 148 5.90 5.51 2.16
N MET A 149 5.55 4.76 1.13
CA MET A 149 5.37 5.25 -0.23
C MET A 149 4.00 4.82 -0.75
N LEU A 150 3.27 5.75 -1.31
CA LEU A 150 2.05 5.43 -2.06
C LEU A 150 2.40 5.19 -3.53
N LEU A 151 1.73 4.22 -4.14
CA LEU A 151 1.78 3.97 -5.57
C LEU A 151 0.38 4.23 -6.15
N ALA A 152 0.33 5.06 -7.18
CA ALA A 152 -0.84 5.30 -8.00
C ALA A 152 -0.64 4.68 -9.39
N GLY A 153 -1.56 3.81 -9.78
CA GLY A 153 -1.59 3.25 -11.11
C GLY A 153 -2.24 4.20 -12.12
N CYS A 154 -1.93 4.00 -13.39
CA CYS A 154 -2.45 4.77 -14.49
C CYS A 154 -2.67 3.87 -15.71
N ASP A 155 -3.76 4.08 -16.43
CA ASP A 155 -4.05 3.48 -17.75
C ASP A 155 -4.42 4.59 -18.76
N ALA A 156 -3.60 5.65 -18.83
CA ALA A 156 -3.86 6.78 -19.71
C ALA A 156 -3.87 6.39 -21.21
N SER A 157 -3.19 5.31 -21.58
CA SER A 157 -3.21 4.75 -22.94
C SER A 157 -4.44 3.89 -23.23
N GLY A 158 -5.18 3.43 -22.20
CA GLY A 158 -6.28 2.49 -22.31
C GLY A 158 -5.83 1.07 -22.68
N GLU A 159 -4.57 0.72 -22.41
CA GLU A 159 -3.98 -0.57 -22.80
C GLU A 159 -4.67 -1.76 -22.14
N TRP A 160 -5.06 -1.61 -20.88
CA TRP A 160 -5.75 -2.68 -20.15
C TRP A 160 -7.28 -2.70 -20.39
N GLY A 161 -7.88 -1.56 -20.76
CA GLY A 161 -9.31 -1.45 -21.08
C GLY A 161 -10.28 -1.68 -19.90
N ASP A 162 -9.78 -2.15 -18.76
CA ASP A 162 -10.56 -2.43 -17.54
C ASP A 162 -10.13 -1.56 -16.35
N PHE A 163 -9.39 -0.46 -16.60
CA PHE A 163 -8.97 0.50 -15.59
C PHE A 163 -9.27 1.96 -16.01
N PRO A 164 -10.50 2.28 -16.44
CA PRO A 164 -10.85 3.62 -16.93
C PRO A 164 -10.94 4.65 -15.80
N ASP A 165 -11.11 4.21 -14.56
CA ASP A 165 -11.40 5.07 -13.40
C ASP A 165 -10.13 5.38 -12.56
N TRP A 166 -8.93 5.26 -13.12
CA TRP A 166 -7.67 5.43 -12.38
C TRP A 166 -7.48 6.84 -11.80
N GLU A 167 -8.04 7.89 -12.40
CA GLU A 167 -7.98 9.26 -11.87
C GLU A 167 -8.68 9.37 -10.52
N TRP A 168 -9.77 8.63 -10.26
CA TRP A 168 -10.41 8.63 -8.95
C TRP A 168 -9.49 8.10 -7.85
N ASN A 169 -8.76 7.02 -8.14
CA ASN A 169 -7.74 6.49 -7.25
C ASN A 169 -6.62 7.52 -7.00
N LEU A 170 -6.14 8.15 -8.06
CA LEU A 170 -5.09 9.18 -7.98
C LEU A 170 -5.52 10.34 -7.08
N ARG A 171 -6.75 10.84 -7.19
CA ARG A 171 -7.31 11.92 -6.35
C ARG A 171 -7.27 11.56 -4.87
N LEU A 172 -7.71 10.34 -4.52
CA LEU A 172 -7.64 9.86 -3.14
C LEU A 172 -6.20 9.75 -2.65
N ILE A 173 -5.33 9.14 -3.44
CA ILE A 173 -3.92 8.89 -3.11
C ILE A 173 -3.17 10.23 -2.90
N LEU A 174 -3.40 11.22 -3.76
CA LEU A 174 -2.80 12.56 -3.62
C LEU A 174 -3.22 13.24 -2.31
N ARG A 175 -4.49 13.12 -1.92
CA ARG A 175 -4.98 13.67 -0.65
C ARG A 175 -4.39 12.94 0.55
N VAL A 176 -4.26 11.62 0.50
CA VAL A 176 -3.60 10.84 1.55
C VAL A 176 -2.14 11.25 1.67
N GLN A 177 -1.42 11.36 0.54
CA GLN A 177 -0.03 11.83 0.50
C GLN A 177 0.12 13.22 1.13
N GLN A 178 -0.71 14.17 0.71
CA GLN A 178 -0.68 15.54 1.24
C GLN A 178 -0.94 15.54 2.75
N LYS A 179 -2.00 14.85 3.19
CA LYS A 179 -2.39 14.85 4.59
C LYS A 179 -1.38 14.15 5.50
N ALA A 180 -0.82 13.05 5.04
CA ALA A 180 0.24 12.36 5.77
C ALA A 180 1.51 13.24 5.90
N GLN A 181 1.87 13.97 4.83
CA GLN A 181 3.01 14.89 4.87
C GLN A 181 2.77 16.09 5.79
N GLU A 182 1.54 16.59 5.89
CA GLU A 182 1.16 17.66 6.82
C GLU A 182 1.23 17.20 8.27
N LEU A 183 0.71 16.01 8.57
CA LEU A 183 0.62 15.48 9.93
C LEU A 183 1.95 14.90 10.43
N TYR A 184 2.72 14.27 9.54
CA TYR A 184 3.94 13.54 9.85
C TYR A 184 5.04 13.88 8.83
N PRO A 185 5.63 15.09 8.91
CA PRO A 185 6.68 15.50 7.97
C PRO A 185 7.84 14.52 7.95
N GLY A 186 8.22 14.08 6.75
CA GLY A 186 9.30 13.12 6.54
C GLY A 186 8.87 11.64 6.58
N LEU A 187 7.63 11.31 6.95
CA LEU A 187 7.13 9.93 6.90
C LEU A 187 6.98 9.44 5.48
N MET A 188 6.42 10.28 4.60
CA MET A 188 6.12 9.88 3.23
C MET A 188 7.31 10.07 2.30
N ARG A 189 7.65 9.02 1.57
CA ARG A 189 8.49 9.09 0.37
C ARG A 189 7.68 9.74 -0.77
N PRO A 190 8.34 10.23 -1.84
CA PRO A 190 7.63 10.71 -3.02
C PRO A 190 6.67 9.66 -3.56
N LEU A 191 5.41 10.02 -3.76
CA LEU A 191 4.41 9.19 -4.43
C LEU A 191 4.97 8.68 -5.77
N ASN A 192 4.80 7.40 -6.05
CA ASN A 192 5.15 6.77 -7.32
C ASN A 192 3.89 6.72 -8.21
N PHE A 193 3.88 7.50 -9.29
CA PHE A 193 2.81 7.50 -10.29
C PHE A 193 3.34 6.85 -11.56
N SER A 194 2.75 5.73 -11.95
CA SER A 194 3.30 4.87 -13.02
C SER A 194 2.22 4.18 -13.85
N ASN A 195 2.55 3.83 -15.09
CA ASN A 195 1.73 2.98 -15.95
C ASN A 195 1.72 1.54 -15.40
N SER A 196 0.82 1.29 -14.45
CA SER A 196 0.67 0.02 -13.75
C SER A 196 -0.76 -0.12 -13.24
N LYS A 197 -1.26 -1.34 -13.16
CA LYS A 197 -2.61 -1.61 -12.69
C LYS A 197 -2.65 -2.13 -11.25
N TYR A 198 -1.87 -3.15 -10.92
CA TYR A 198 -1.75 -3.72 -9.56
C TYR A 198 -3.12 -3.95 -8.87
N ASN A 199 -4.10 -4.51 -9.59
CA ASN A 199 -5.47 -4.69 -9.12
C ASN A 199 -6.19 -3.40 -8.65
N MET A 200 -5.66 -2.21 -8.94
CA MET A 200 -6.29 -0.93 -8.55
C MET A 200 -7.58 -0.61 -9.34
N ASN A 201 -7.92 -1.42 -10.32
CA ASN A 201 -9.21 -1.39 -11.01
C ASN A 201 -10.37 -1.98 -10.17
N ALA A 202 -10.10 -2.40 -8.92
CA ALA A 202 -11.09 -3.02 -8.04
C ALA A 202 -12.16 -2.04 -7.58
N THR A 203 -11.77 -0.84 -7.17
CA THR A 203 -12.67 0.25 -6.75
C THR A 203 -12.09 1.61 -7.16
N ARG A 204 -12.89 2.67 -7.03
CA ARG A 204 -12.44 4.07 -7.23
C ARG A 204 -11.64 4.63 -6.07
N GLY A 205 -11.38 3.83 -5.04
CA GLY A 205 -10.54 4.14 -3.89
C GLY A 205 -9.42 3.13 -3.68
N SER A 206 -8.96 2.46 -4.74
CA SER A 206 -7.87 1.48 -4.65
C SER A 206 -6.51 2.15 -4.57
N MET A 207 -5.62 1.62 -3.72
CA MET A 207 -4.24 2.09 -3.60
C MET A 207 -3.30 0.95 -3.21
N LEU A 208 -2.01 1.13 -3.52
CA LEU A 208 -0.93 0.31 -3.01
C LEU A 208 -0.05 1.14 -2.07
N ILE A 209 0.30 0.56 -0.93
CA ILE A 209 1.15 1.21 0.07
C ILE A 209 2.37 0.34 0.32
N GLU A 210 3.55 0.90 0.10
CA GLU A 210 4.83 0.32 0.51
C GLU A 210 5.21 0.87 1.88
N VAL A 211 5.41 0.02 2.88
CA VAL A 211 5.84 0.43 4.22
C VAL A 211 7.24 -0.09 4.48
N GLY A 212 8.24 0.79 4.41
CA GLY A 212 9.65 0.43 4.59
C GLY A 212 10.19 -0.54 3.54
N THR A 213 11.18 -1.32 3.96
CA THR A 213 11.85 -2.38 3.18
C THR A 213 12.12 -3.59 4.07
N GLU A 214 12.69 -4.66 3.49
CA GLU A 214 13.08 -5.88 4.23
C GLU A 214 14.07 -5.66 5.36
N VAL A 215 14.76 -4.52 5.41
CA VAL A 215 15.69 -4.17 6.49
C VAL A 215 15.10 -3.24 7.55
N ASN A 216 13.85 -2.81 7.40
CA ASN A 216 13.06 -2.28 8.51
C ASN A 216 12.56 -3.42 9.40
N THR A 217 12.22 -3.11 10.65
CA THR A 217 11.53 -4.06 11.54
C THR A 217 10.01 -3.88 11.44
N ALA A 218 9.25 -4.91 11.81
CA ALA A 218 7.79 -4.79 11.93
C ALA A 218 7.36 -3.71 12.94
N ALA A 219 8.18 -3.46 13.97
CA ALA A 219 7.91 -2.40 14.95
C ALA A 219 8.17 -0.97 14.42
N GLU A 220 8.93 -0.83 13.33
CA GLU A 220 9.14 0.44 12.64
C GLU A 220 8.04 0.67 11.57
N ALA A 221 7.45 -0.39 11.04
CA ALA A 221 6.37 -0.36 10.07
C ALA A 221 5.03 -0.07 10.74
#